data_8bbf56028bd65f5099acf631b3e5f250
#
_entry.id   8bbf56028bd65f5099acf631b3e5f250
#
_cell.length_a   1.000
_cell.length_b   1.000
_cell.length_c   1.000
_cell.angle_alpha   90.00
_cell.angle_beta   90.00
_cell.angle_gamma   90.00
#
_symmetry.space_group_name_H-M   'P 1'
#
loop_
_entity.id
_entity.type
_entity.pdbx_description
1 polymer ?
#
loop_
_entity_poly.entity_id
_entity_poly.type
_entity_poly.pdbx_seq_one_letter_code
_entity_poly.pdbx_strand_id
1 'polypeptide(L)'
;MESDFGACCKIIEYGALITELHVPDKDGITADIMLGLKDLDAYVADVSNHGSVVGRSANRIKGASYKINGVEYKAPLNDGNNNLHGGSPSYQNVFWEGEALSIEEANSFIGEMHIEGIAPASSEGVLLRYVSPDGACGFPGNLDTYVLYCWLEDKTLLIAYKGTADQDTIFAPTNHAYFNLGGHNSGYIGNNILTIDADKVTRKVDACPDGTFIDVEGTIFDFRNGAQVSQVLTLDNEQTKGSLGVDQNFCVDREEGKFTVVAKLSDDRSSRSMEVLTDMPGIQVYAGNHLGGNMQKGDIPYKQYGAICLEAQMYPNAVNIPSFTSPIIKKGQTTYHACGYRFN
;
A
#
# COMPACT_ATOMS: atom_id res chain seq x y z
N MET A 1 -4.84 18.51 0.22
CA MET A 1 -3.44 19.02 0.16
C MET A 1 -3.09 19.32 -1.28
N GLU A 2 -2.55 20.48 -1.52
CA GLU A 2 -2.11 20.91 -2.86
C GLU A 2 -0.58 20.95 -2.89
N SER A 3 0.00 20.60 -4.03
CA SER A 3 1.44 20.68 -4.28
C SER A 3 1.78 21.95 -5.04
N ASP A 4 3.07 22.33 -5.04
CA ASP A 4 3.61 23.44 -5.81
C ASP A 4 3.69 23.18 -7.33
N PHE A 5 3.53 21.89 -7.76
CA PHE A 5 3.52 21.51 -9.17
C PHE A 5 2.11 21.23 -9.74
N GLY A 6 1.04 21.61 -9.01
CA GLY A 6 -0.35 21.53 -9.47
C GLY A 6 -1.05 20.19 -9.23
N ALA A 7 -0.46 19.29 -8.44
CA ALA A 7 -1.16 18.09 -7.98
C ALA A 7 -1.97 18.38 -6.72
N CYS A 8 -3.06 17.60 -6.52
CA CYS A 8 -3.93 17.69 -5.35
C CYS A 8 -4.28 16.30 -4.83
N CYS A 9 -4.18 16.09 -3.51
CA CYS A 9 -4.59 14.87 -2.84
C CYS A 9 -5.72 15.18 -1.83
N LYS A 10 -6.81 14.41 -1.89
CA LYS A 10 -7.90 14.48 -0.91
C LYS A 10 -7.89 13.26 -0.02
N ILE A 11 -7.96 13.49 1.29
CA ILE A 11 -7.90 12.46 2.32
C ILE A 11 -9.09 12.65 3.25
N ILE A 12 -9.62 11.54 3.77
CA ILE A 12 -10.65 11.56 4.82
C ILE A 12 -10.21 10.74 6.03
N GLU A 13 -10.79 11.04 7.17
CA GLU A 13 -10.49 10.42 8.46
C GLU A 13 -10.90 8.94 8.52
N TYR A 14 -11.97 8.54 7.81
CA TYR A 14 -12.37 7.13 7.75
C TYR A 14 -11.32 6.33 6.98
N GLY A 15 -10.74 5.31 7.63
CA GLY A 15 -9.69 4.48 7.03
C GLY A 15 -8.38 5.20 6.71
N ALA A 16 -8.23 6.47 7.15
CA ALA A 16 -7.11 7.34 6.74
C ALA A 16 -6.92 7.32 5.22
N LEU A 17 -8.01 7.28 4.47
CA LEU A 17 -7.99 6.93 3.06
C LEU A 17 -7.85 8.15 2.13
N ILE A 18 -7.16 7.93 1.02
CA ILE A 18 -7.10 8.86 -0.10
C ILE A 18 -8.34 8.63 -0.97
N THR A 19 -9.14 9.69 -1.19
CA THR A 19 -10.33 9.62 -2.04
C THR A 19 -10.09 10.05 -3.47
N GLU A 20 -9.16 10.99 -3.68
CA GLU A 20 -8.81 11.55 -4.99
C GLU A 20 -7.32 11.91 -5.03
N LEU A 21 -6.71 11.71 -6.19
CA LEU A 21 -5.34 12.11 -6.45
C LEU A 21 -5.24 12.71 -7.86
N HIS A 22 -5.28 14.02 -7.91
CA HIS A 22 -5.22 14.78 -9.15
C HIS A 22 -3.77 15.10 -9.50
N VAL A 23 -3.31 14.68 -10.67
CA VAL A 23 -1.93 14.90 -11.13
C VAL A 23 -1.94 15.44 -12.55
N PRO A 24 -1.17 16.52 -12.84
CA PRO A 24 -1.01 17.02 -14.20
C PRO A 24 -0.21 16.03 -15.07
N ASP A 25 -0.51 16.01 -16.37
CA ASP A 25 0.33 15.35 -17.37
C ASP A 25 1.42 16.32 -17.90
N LYS A 26 2.17 15.89 -18.91
CA LYS A 26 3.24 16.72 -19.55
C LYS A 26 2.73 18.01 -20.17
N ASP A 27 1.45 18.10 -20.52
CA ASP A 27 0.79 19.26 -21.13
C ASP A 27 0.06 20.13 -20.07
N GLY A 28 0.18 19.77 -18.77
CA GLY A 28 -0.46 20.43 -17.65
C GLY A 28 -1.94 20.06 -17.46
N ILE A 29 -2.44 19.06 -18.18
CA ILE A 29 -3.82 18.61 -18.04
C ILE A 29 -3.93 17.69 -16.83
N THR A 30 -4.66 18.14 -15.81
CA THR A 30 -4.84 17.40 -14.56
C THR A 30 -5.95 16.33 -14.70
N ALA A 31 -5.69 15.14 -14.19
CA ALA A 31 -6.69 14.09 -14.05
C ALA A 31 -6.60 13.44 -12.65
N ASP A 32 -7.73 12.97 -12.14
CA ASP A 32 -7.78 12.10 -10.99
C ASP A 32 -7.34 10.70 -11.41
N ILE A 33 -6.15 10.30 -10.97
CA ILE A 33 -5.50 9.04 -11.35
C ILE A 33 -5.78 7.89 -10.39
N MET A 34 -6.65 8.12 -9.39
CA MET A 34 -6.93 7.12 -8.37
C MET A 34 -8.41 6.73 -8.38
N LEU A 35 -8.67 5.42 -8.41
CA LEU A 35 -10.02 4.92 -8.21
C LEU A 35 -10.48 5.21 -6.78
N GLY A 36 -11.71 5.65 -6.65
CA GLY A 36 -12.38 5.91 -5.38
C GLY A 36 -13.84 5.52 -5.48
N LEU A 37 -14.60 5.81 -4.45
CA LEU A 37 -16.02 5.50 -4.39
C LEU A 37 -16.85 6.79 -4.32
N LYS A 38 -18.16 6.66 -4.57
CA LYS A 38 -19.06 7.81 -4.79
C LYS A 38 -19.31 8.67 -3.54
N ASP A 39 -19.30 8.06 -2.34
CA ASP A 39 -19.61 8.70 -1.07
C ASP A 39 -19.07 7.87 0.12
N LEU A 40 -19.20 8.40 1.33
CA LEU A 40 -18.73 7.73 2.55
C LEU A 40 -19.45 6.40 2.80
N ASP A 41 -20.74 6.30 2.52
CA ASP A 41 -21.49 5.05 2.71
C ASP A 41 -20.95 3.94 1.82
N ALA A 42 -20.51 4.27 0.59
CA ALA A 42 -19.86 3.34 -0.30
C ALA A 42 -18.49 2.89 0.22
N TYR A 43 -17.70 3.78 0.82
CA TYR A 43 -16.44 3.41 1.46
C TYR A 43 -16.64 2.55 2.72
N VAL A 44 -17.69 2.84 3.53
CA VAL A 44 -18.02 2.01 4.71
C VAL A 44 -18.44 0.60 4.30
N ALA A 45 -19.10 0.45 3.15
CA ALA A 45 -19.51 -0.85 2.59
C ALA A 45 -18.40 -1.54 1.75
N ASP A 46 -17.27 -0.86 1.50
CA ASP A 46 -16.21 -1.35 0.63
C ASP A 46 -15.43 -2.50 1.27
N VAL A 47 -15.30 -3.58 0.53
CA VAL A 47 -14.50 -4.75 0.91
C VAL A 47 -13.16 -4.82 0.18
N SER A 48 -12.91 -3.86 -0.73
CA SER A 48 -11.71 -3.78 -1.55
C SER A 48 -10.68 -2.77 -1.04
N ASN A 49 -10.99 -2.08 0.08
CA ASN A 49 -10.10 -1.15 0.78
C ASN A 49 -9.58 0.01 -0.08
N HIS A 50 -10.42 0.56 -0.99
CA HIS A 50 -10.01 1.63 -1.90
C HIS A 50 -9.35 2.80 -1.16
N GLY A 51 -8.05 3.00 -1.43
CA GLY A 51 -7.26 4.12 -0.92
C GLY A 51 -6.95 4.14 0.57
N SER A 52 -7.42 3.12 1.32
CA SER A 52 -7.29 3.12 2.77
C SER A 52 -5.92 2.67 3.26
N VAL A 53 -5.58 3.07 4.48
CA VAL A 53 -4.51 2.44 5.25
C VAL A 53 -5.03 1.13 5.80
N VAL A 54 -4.34 0.03 5.53
CA VAL A 54 -4.65 -1.30 6.06
C VAL A 54 -3.62 -1.73 7.10
N GLY A 55 -4.05 -2.41 8.13
CA GLY A 55 -3.22 -2.81 9.28
C GLY A 55 -4.07 -3.45 10.39
N ARG A 56 -3.45 -3.89 11.53
CA ARG A 56 -1.99 -3.79 11.86
C ARG A 56 -1.08 -4.58 10.93
N SER A 57 -1.59 -5.64 10.29
CA SER A 57 -0.86 -6.48 9.34
C SER A 57 -1.47 -6.31 7.96
N ALA A 58 -0.77 -5.66 7.06
CA ALA A 58 -1.12 -5.67 5.65
C ALA A 58 -1.03 -7.10 5.11
N ASN A 59 -1.79 -7.38 4.04
CA ASN A 59 -1.84 -8.67 3.37
C ASN A 59 -2.23 -9.81 4.33
N ARG A 60 -1.77 -11.05 4.09
CA ARG A 60 -2.28 -12.26 4.74
C ARG A 60 -1.43 -12.77 5.89
N ILE A 61 -2.10 -13.28 6.93
CA ILE A 61 -1.52 -14.16 7.95
C ILE A 61 -2.13 -15.55 7.75
N LYS A 62 -1.29 -16.54 7.41
CA LYS A 62 -1.71 -17.91 7.11
C LYS A 62 -2.38 -18.56 8.33
N GLY A 63 -3.54 -19.19 8.09
CA GLY A 63 -4.32 -19.83 9.15
C GLY A 63 -4.88 -18.87 10.19
N ALA A 64 -4.80 -17.54 9.94
CA ALA A 64 -5.20 -16.51 10.91
C ALA A 64 -4.61 -16.71 12.30
N SER A 65 -3.44 -17.35 12.40
CA SER A 65 -2.75 -17.68 13.66
C SER A 65 -1.27 -17.34 13.57
N TYR A 66 -0.70 -16.86 14.68
CA TYR A 66 0.70 -16.50 14.76
C TYR A 66 1.20 -16.55 16.22
N LYS A 67 2.51 -16.52 16.40
CA LYS A 67 3.12 -16.53 17.75
C LYS A 67 4.03 -15.34 17.95
N ILE A 68 3.92 -14.71 19.13
CA ILE A 68 4.87 -13.72 19.64
C ILE A 68 5.38 -14.21 20.99
N ASN A 69 6.70 -14.32 21.14
CA ASN A 69 7.35 -14.79 22.38
C ASN A 69 6.77 -16.11 22.91
N GLY A 70 6.40 -17.03 22.00
CA GLY A 70 5.85 -18.34 22.36
C GLY A 70 4.35 -18.37 22.67
N VAL A 71 3.70 -17.21 22.79
CA VAL A 71 2.25 -17.09 23.00
C VAL A 71 1.55 -17.10 21.63
N GLU A 72 0.54 -17.96 21.48
CA GLU A 72 -0.28 -18.03 20.27
C GLU A 72 -1.40 -16.98 20.30
N TYR A 73 -1.57 -16.29 19.18
CA TYR A 73 -2.63 -15.32 18.93
C TYR A 73 -3.44 -15.74 17.69
N LYS A 74 -4.73 -15.39 17.68
CA LYS A 74 -5.64 -15.69 16.56
C LYS A 74 -6.31 -14.41 16.08
N ALA A 75 -6.13 -14.11 14.80
CA ALA A 75 -6.83 -13.06 14.11
C ALA A 75 -8.15 -13.59 13.50
N PRO A 76 -9.09 -12.74 13.07
CA PRO A 76 -10.30 -13.17 12.37
C PRO A 76 -9.99 -13.88 11.06
N LEU A 77 -10.74 -14.94 10.77
CA LEU A 77 -10.79 -15.58 9.45
C LEU A 77 -11.70 -14.74 8.54
N ASN A 78 -11.14 -13.90 7.69
CA ASN A 78 -11.87 -13.01 6.79
C ASN A 78 -11.50 -13.18 5.31
N ASP A 79 -10.58 -14.11 5.00
CA ASP A 79 -10.18 -14.49 3.63
C ASP A 79 -9.97 -16.02 3.57
N GLY A 80 -11.07 -16.77 3.46
CA GLY A 80 -11.03 -18.22 3.53
C GLY A 80 -10.47 -18.70 4.87
N ASN A 81 -9.32 -19.40 4.82
CA ASN A 81 -8.62 -19.88 6.02
C ASN A 81 -7.56 -18.91 6.54
N ASN A 82 -7.49 -17.68 6.03
CA ASN A 82 -6.48 -16.72 6.39
C ASN A 82 -7.08 -15.46 7.03
N ASN A 83 -6.24 -14.68 7.69
CA ASN A 83 -6.54 -13.29 7.99
C ASN A 83 -6.00 -12.44 6.85
N LEU A 84 -6.75 -11.43 6.43
CA LEU A 84 -6.39 -10.43 5.43
C LEU A 84 -6.53 -9.03 6.02
N HIS A 85 -5.50 -8.19 5.82
CA HIS A 85 -5.49 -6.78 6.16
C HIS A 85 -5.87 -6.45 7.61
N GLY A 86 -5.47 -7.32 8.55
CA GLY A 86 -5.74 -7.13 9.97
C GLY A 86 -7.15 -7.52 10.43
N GLY A 87 -8.07 -7.85 9.51
CA GLY A 87 -9.46 -8.20 9.85
C GLY A 87 -10.41 -7.01 9.79
N SER A 88 -11.55 -7.10 10.51
CA SER A 88 -12.54 -6.02 10.61
C SER A 88 -13.24 -6.10 11.99
N PRO A 89 -13.47 -4.94 12.67
CA PRO A 89 -12.99 -3.60 12.29
C PRO A 89 -11.49 -3.44 12.50
N SER A 90 -10.79 -2.88 11.53
CA SER A 90 -9.36 -2.61 11.59
C SER A 90 -9.06 -1.22 11.02
N TYR A 91 -7.81 -0.88 10.70
CA TYR A 91 -7.40 0.47 10.29
C TYR A 91 -8.27 1.07 9.18
N GLN A 92 -8.65 0.27 8.19
CA GLN A 92 -9.49 0.67 7.06
C GLN A 92 -10.98 0.88 7.41
N ASN A 93 -11.43 0.44 8.58
CA ASN A 93 -12.85 0.45 8.97
C ASN A 93 -13.15 1.36 10.17
N VAL A 94 -12.24 2.24 10.55
CA VAL A 94 -12.36 3.14 11.70
C VAL A 94 -12.13 4.58 11.30
N PHE A 95 -12.66 5.51 12.11
CA PHE A 95 -12.32 6.91 12.00
C PHE A 95 -11.02 7.18 12.75
N TRP A 96 -10.12 7.90 12.11
CA TRP A 96 -8.87 8.40 12.67
C TRP A 96 -9.08 9.85 13.14
N GLU A 97 -8.32 10.25 14.15
CA GLU A 97 -8.25 11.65 14.56
C GLU A 97 -7.30 12.40 13.63
N GLY A 98 -7.82 13.40 12.90
CA GLY A 98 -7.06 14.14 11.89
C GLY A 98 -6.66 15.53 12.37
N GLU A 99 -5.42 15.95 12.06
CA GLU A 99 -4.96 17.32 12.24
C GLU A 99 -4.12 17.78 11.03
N ALA A 100 -4.18 19.09 10.75
CA ALA A 100 -3.32 19.71 9.76
C ALA A 100 -1.97 20.08 10.41
N LEU A 101 -0.87 19.75 9.75
CA LEU A 101 0.48 20.15 10.15
C LEU A 101 1.00 21.23 9.21
N SER A 102 1.69 22.20 9.77
CA SER A 102 2.54 23.11 9.01
C SER A 102 3.70 22.36 8.32
N ILE A 103 4.32 22.97 7.33
CA ILE A 103 5.51 22.40 6.66
C ILE A 103 6.64 22.12 7.67
N GLU A 104 6.81 22.97 8.68
CA GLU A 104 7.83 22.81 9.72
C GLU A 104 7.54 21.57 10.59
N GLU A 105 6.28 21.38 11.01
CA GLU A 105 5.85 20.22 11.81
C GLU A 105 5.94 18.91 10.99
N ALA A 106 5.56 18.93 9.70
CA ALA A 106 5.74 17.80 8.82
C ALA A 106 7.21 17.41 8.67
N ASN A 107 8.11 18.40 8.49
CA ASN A 107 9.56 18.17 8.45
C ASN A 107 10.12 17.68 9.79
N SER A 108 9.56 18.13 10.92
CA SER A 108 9.94 17.60 12.24
C SER A 108 9.58 16.13 12.36
N PHE A 109 8.37 15.73 11.94
CA PHE A 109 7.96 14.33 11.92
C PHE A 109 8.87 13.47 11.01
N ILE A 110 9.17 13.94 9.80
CA ILE A 110 10.10 13.27 8.87
C ILE A 110 11.48 13.10 9.51
N GLY A 111 11.99 14.12 10.19
CA GLY A 111 13.29 14.08 10.87
C GLY A 111 13.37 13.02 11.99
N GLU A 112 12.25 12.73 12.68
CA GLU A 112 12.18 11.69 13.70
C GLU A 112 12.30 10.27 13.12
N MET A 113 11.98 10.06 11.85
CA MET A 113 11.95 8.74 11.23
C MET A 113 13.34 8.12 11.07
N HIS A 114 14.37 8.94 10.93
CA HIS A 114 15.75 8.48 10.67
C HIS A 114 15.87 7.57 9.44
N ILE A 115 15.00 7.76 8.45
CA ILE A 115 15.03 7.07 7.15
C ILE A 115 15.74 8.01 6.15
N GLU A 116 16.87 7.58 5.60
CA GLU A 116 17.63 8.38 4.65
C GLU A 116 16.93 8.49 3.30
N GLY A 117 17.07 9.62 2.62
CA GLY A 117 16.59 9.83 1.25
C GLY A 117 15.18 10.40 1.13
N ILE A 118 14.48 10.69 2.23
CA ILE A 118 13.22 11.43 2.19
C ILE A 118 13.55 12.91 2.00
N ALA A 119 13.03 13.51 0.92
CA ALA A 119 13.16 14.94 0.66
C ALA A 119 12.34 15.76 1.68
N PRO A 120 12.65 17.06 1.88
CA PRO A 120 11.83 17.93 2.74
C PRO A 120 10.38 18.03 2.25
N ALA A 121 9.46 18.25 3.20
CA ALA A 121 8.07 18.58 2.87
C ALA A 121 8.00 19.96 2.19
N SER A 122 7.23 20.03 1.09
CA SER A 122 6.95 21.26 0.33
C SER A 122 5.52 21.77 0.53
N SER A 123 4.66 21.01 1.23
CA SER A 123 3.28 21.39 1.55
C SER A 123 2.98 21.22 3.02
N GLU A 124 1.89 21.83 3.48
CA GLU A 124 1.22 21.42 4.72
C GLU A 124 0.92 19.93 4.68
N GLY A 125 0.97 19.27 5.84
CA GLY A 125 0.68 17.86 6.01
C GLY A 125 -0.70 17.61 6.61
N VAL A 126 -1.17 16.38 6.47
CA VAL A 126 -2.31 15.83 7.23
C VAL A 126 -1.78 14.67 8.06
N LEU A 127 -1.86 14.80 9.38
CA LEU A 127 -1.52 13.74 10.33
C LEU A 127 -2.80 13.10 10.83
N LEU A 128 -2.87 11.79 10.71
CA LEU A 128 -4.01 10.97 11.16
C LEU A 128 -3.52 10.01 12.25
N ARG A 129 -4.26 9.95 13.37
CA ARG A 129 -3.93 9.12 14.52
C ARG A 129 -5.05 8.14 14.84
N TYR A 130 -4.67 6.90 15.14
CA TYR A 130 -5.57 5.90 15.68
C TYR A 130 -4.87 5.03 16.73
N VAL A 131 -5.48 4.90 17.89
CA VAL A 131 -5.02 3.95 18.93
C VAL A 131 -5.80 2.66 18.75
N SER A 132 -5.15 1.65 18.16
CA SER A 132 -5.73 0.32 18.06
C SER A 132 -5.64 -0.37 19.42
N PRO A 133 -6.78 -0.73 20.08
CA PRO A 133 -6.76 -1.24 21.46
C PRO A 133 -6.23 -2.67 21.56
N ASP A 134 -5.75 -3.04 22.76
CA ASP A 134 -5.35 -4.40 23.08
C ASP A 134 -6.44 -5.41 22.73
N GLY A 135 -6.05 -6.50 22.05
CA GLY A 135 -6.96 -7.55 21.60
C GLY A 135 -7.78 -7.22 20.35
N ALA A 136 -7.71 -6.00 19.81
CA ALA A 136 -8.40 -5.65 18.56
C ALA A 136 -8.00 -6.62 17.44
N CYS A 137 -8.99 -7.27 16.81
CA CYS A 137 -8.78 -8.31 15.79
C CYS A 137 -7.75 -9.38 16.21
N GLY A 138 -7.63 -9.66 17.52
CA GLY A 138 -6.70 -10.66 18.05
C GLY A 138 -5.24 -10.23 18.11
N PHE A 139 -4.94 -8.94 17.91
CA PHE A 139 -3.59 -8.40 18.05
C PHE A 139 -3.35 -7.89 19.47
N PRO A 140 -2.23 -8.30 20.13
CA PRO A 140 -1.93 -7.91 21.51
C PRO A 140 -1.44 -6.46 21.62
N GLY A 141 -1.69 -5.88 22.79
CA GLY A 141 -1.23 -4.55 23.19
C GLY A 141 -1.99 -3.40 22.53
N ASN A 142 -1.94 -2.24 23.15
CA ASN A 142 -2.37 -1.01 22.53
C ASN A 142 -1.28 -0.54 21.57
N LEU A 143 -1.68 -0.20 20.34
CA LEU A 143 -0.78 0.31 19.31
C LEU A 143 -1.24 1.71 18.90
N ASP A 144 -0.46 2.72 19.29
CA ASP A 144 -0.67 4.12 18.89
C ASP A 144 -0.03 4.32 17.52
N THR A 145 -0.85 4.56 16.51
CA THR A 145 -0.44 4.65 15.11
C THR A 145 -0.73 6.03 14.55
N TYR A 146 0.24 6.58 13.86
CA TYR A 146 0.14 7.82 13.11
C TYR A 146 0.43 7.58 11.64
N VAL A 147 -0.27 8.30 10.77
CA VAL A 147 -0.02 8.35 9.32
C VAL A 147 0.06 9.79 8.89
N LEU A 148 1.23 10.20 8.41
CA LEU A 148 1.45 11.53 7.82
C LEU A 148 1.34 11.44 6.31
N TYR A 149 0.55 12.32 5.73
CA TYR A 149 0.53 12.61 4.30
C TYR A 149 1.06 14.02 4.06
N CYS A 150 2.01 14.19 3.15
CA CYS A 150 2.46 15.50 2.68
C CYS A 150 3.12 15.38 1.30
N TRP A 151 3.18 16.50 0.57
CA TRP A 151 4.00 16.59 -0.64
C TRP A 151 5.44 16.96 -0.26
N LEU A 152 6.40 16.35 -0.96
CA LEU A 152 7.83 16.62 -0.83
C LEU A 152 8.32 17.49 -1.99
N GLU A 153 9.49 18.16 -1.80
CA GLU A 153 10.10 19.03 -2.80
C GLU A 153 10.40 18.33 -4.14
N ASP A 154 10.59 16.99 -4.12
CA ASP A 154 10.85 16.17 -5.31
C ASP A 154 9.57 15.64 -5.98
N LYS A 155 8.41 16.25 -5.72
CA LYS A 155 7.09 15.87 -6.23
C LYS A 155 6.57 14.51 -5.73
N THR A 156 7.07 14.03 -4.62
CA THR A 156 6.60 12.79 -3.97
C THR A 156 5.40 13.09 -3.07
N LEU A 157 4.31 12.35 -3.20
CA LEU A 157 3.31 12.21 -2.15
C LEU A 157 3.84 11.20 -1.14
N LEU A 158 4.29 11.67 0.02
CA LEU A 158 4.74 10.82 1.12
C LEU A 158 3.56 10.28 1.91
N ILE A 159 3.64 9.01 2.28
CA ILE A 159 2.80 8.34 3.27
C ILE A 159 3.74 7.75 4.32
N ALA A 160 3.86 8.42 5.47
CA ALA A 160 4.75 8.00 6.53
C ALA A 160 3.97 7.42 7.70
N TYR A 161 4.40 6.27 8.18
CA TYR A 161 3.76 5.55 9.28
C TYR A 161 4.65 5.60 10.52
N LYS A 162 4.03 5.84 11.70
CA LYS A 162 4.67 5.76 13.01
C LYS A 162 3.82 4.87 13.91
N GLY A 163 4.41 3.88 14.55
CA GLY A 163 3.75 3.02 15.52
C GLY A 163 4.50 2.98 16.83
N THR A 164 3.76 3.04 17.97
CA THR A 164 4.32 2.84 19.31
C THR A 164 3.42 1.90 20.09
N ALA A 165 3.97 0.81 20.63
CA ALA A 165 3.21 -0.24 21.28
C ALA A 165 3.54 -0.38 22.77
N ASP A 166 2.54 -0.68 23.60
CA ASP A 166 2.72 -0.98 25.03
C ASP A 166 2.97 -2.47 25.32
N GLN A 167 2.90 -3.31 24.28
CA GLN A 167 3.24 -4.74 24.30
C GLN A 167 3.83 -5.13 22.94
N ASP A 168 4.63 -6.21 22.87
CA ASP A 168 5.09 -6.75 21.57
C ASP A 168 3.89 -7.10 20.69
N THR A 169 3.83 -6.54 19.50
CA THR A 169 2.71 -6.72 18.56
C THR A 169 3.17 -6.59 17.11
N ILE A 170 2.27 -6.78 16.14
CA ILE A 170 2.56 -6.58 14.71
C ILE A 170 2.33 -5.11 14.36
N PHE A 171 3.30 -4.53 13.61
CA PHE A 171 3.18 -3.24 12.95
C PHE A 171 3.69 -3.34 11.52
N ALA A 172 2.79 -3.59 10.59
CA ALA A 172 3.08 -3.79 9.16
C ALA A 172 1.96 -3.15 8.31
N PRO A 173 1.77 -1.83 8.39
CA PRO A 173 0.74 -1.13 7.62
C PRO A 173 1.14 -0.99 6.15
N THR A 174 0.16 -0.73 5.28
CA THR A 174 0.35 -0.24 3.91
C THR A 174 -0.83 0.65 3.51
N ASN A 175 -0.73 1.31 2.34
CA ASN A 175 -1.84 2.01 1.70
C ASN A 175 -2.31 1.24 0.46
N HIS A 176 -3.62 1.04 0.33
CA HIS A 176 -4.24 0.25 -0.73
C HIS A 176 -4.80 1.15 -1.85
N ALA A 177 -3.95 2.04 -2.38
CA ALA A 177 -4.32 2.93 -3.48
C ALA A 177 -4.42 2.18 -4.81
N TYR A 178 -5.49 2.44 -5.57
CA TYR A 178 -5.75 1.88 -6.90
C TYR A 178 -5.45 2.91 -7.96
N PHE A 179 -4.35 2.75 -8.70
CA PHE A 179 -3.90 3.73 -9.68
C PHE A 179 -4.34 3.39 -11.11
N ASN A 180 -4.73 4.43 -11.84
CA ASN A 180 -4.81 4.41 -13.29
C ASN A 180 -4.29 5.75 -13.82
N LEU A 181 -3.05 5.77 -14.33
CA LEU A 181 -2.37 7.01 -14.75
C LEU A 181 -3.04 7.71 -15.93
N GLY A 182 -3.89 7.03 -16.68
CA GLY A 182 -4.73 7.63 -17.70
C GLY A 182 -5.92 8.43 -17.15
N GLY A 183 -6.19 8.31 -15.83
CA GLY A 183 -7.36 8.81 -15.12
C GLY A 183 -8.24 7.66 -14.62
N HIS A 184 -8.94 7.85 -13.49
CA HIS A 184 -9.78 6.80 -12.87
C HIS A 184 -10.84 6.23 -13.80
N ASN A 185 -11.20 6.97 -14.86
CA ASN A 185 -12.21 6.61 -15.85
C ASN A 185 -11.64 6.05 -17.16
N SER A 186 -10.33 5.89 -17.28
CA SER A 186 -9.68 5.48 -18.54
C SER A 186 -9.72 3.96 -18.80
N GLY A 187 -10.16 3.16 -17.82
CA GLY A 187 -10.42 1.74 -17.98
C GLY A 187 -9.17 0.87 -17.89
N TYR A 188 -8.95 -0.02 -18.84
CA TYR A 188 -7.96 -1.09 -18.78
C TYR A 188 -6.49 -0.62 -18.62
N ILE A 189 -5.78 -1.17 -17.61
CA ILE A 189 -4.38 -0.80 -17.26
C ILE A 189 -3.33 -1.74 -17.85
N GLY A 190 -3.73 -2.79 -18.55
CA GLY A 190 -2.77 -3.78 -19.05
C GLY A 190 -1.73 -3.26 -20.02
N ASN A 191 -1.98 -2.10 -20.66
CA ASN A 191 -1.05 -1.43 -21.56
C ASN A 191 -0.01 -0.54 -20.84
N ASN A 192 -0.21 -0.27 -19.56
CA ASN A 192 0.79 0.47 -18.78
C ASN A 192 2.10 -0.30 -18.70
N ILE A 193 3.21 0.41 -18.71
CA ILE A 193 4.54 -0.19 -18.53
C ILE A 193 4.90 -0.13 -17.05
N LEU A 194 5.21 -1.29 -16.49
CA LEU A 194 5.67 -1.45 -15.12
C LEU A 194 7.14 -1.86 -15.12
N THR A 195 7.94 -1.20 -14.30
CA THR A 195 9.32 -1.60 -13.98
C THR A 195 9.38 -1.85 -12.48
N ILE A 196 10.03 -2.94 -12.04
CA ILE A 196 10.24 -3.25 -10.62
C ILE A 196 11.68 -3.69 -10.42
N ASP A 197 12.37 -3.08 -9.47
CA ASP A 197 13.71 -3.47 -9.06
C ASP A 197 13.62 -4.63 -8.06
N ALA A 198 13.43 -5.82 -8.58
CA ALA A 198 13.29 -7.05 -7.81
C ALA A 198 13.72 -8.26 -8.62
N ASP A 199 14.63 -9.06 -8.09
CA ASP A 199 15.08 -10.33 -8.69
C ASP A 199 14.18 -11.51 -8.30
N LYS A 200 13.30 -11.33 -7.30
CA LYS A 200 12.49 -12.41 -6.74
C LYS A 200 11.08 -11.95 -6.39
N VAL A 201 10.16 -12.92 -6.44
CA VAL A 201 8.84 -12.81 -5.81
C VAL A 201 8.69 -13.87 -4.73
N THR A 202 7.89 -13.60 -3.69
CA THR A 202 7.56 -14.63 -2.70
C THR A 202 6.65 -15.69 -3.33
N ARG A 203 6.97 -16.97 -3.19
CA ARG A 203 6.13 -18.05 -3.69
C ARG A 203 4.90 -18.22 -2.82
N LYS A 204 3.71 -18.22 -3.43
CA LYS A 204 2.43 -18.45 -2.73
C LYS A 204 2.00 -19.90 -2.81
N VAL A 205 1.50 -20.40 -1.69
CA VAL A 205 0.74 -21.65 -1.57
C VAL A 205 -0.51 -21.32 -0.74
N ASP A 206 -1.70 -21.63 -1.27
CA ASP A 206 -2.98 -21.27 -0.65
C ASP A 206 -3.07 -19.75 -0.32
N ALA A 207 -2.72 -18.92 -1.31
CA ALA A 207 -2.73 -17.45 -1.26
C ALA A 207 -1.71 -16.81 -0.28
N CYS A 208 -0.93 -17.58 0.47
CA CYS A 208 0.09 -17.09 1.40
C CYS A 208 1.49 -17.52 1.00
N PRO A 209 2.53 -16.72 1.26
CA PRO A 209 3.92 -17.16 1.11
C PRO A 209 4.23 -18.38 1.98
N ASP A 210 5.01 -19.30 1.41
CA ASP A 210 5.48 -20.52 2.10
C ASP A 210 6.92 -20.39 2.65
N GLY A 211 7.54 -19.23 2.50
CA GLY A 211 8.92 -18.95 2.92
C GLY A 211 9.96 -19.17 1.82
N THR A 212 9.53 -19.57 0.62
CA THR A 212 10.40 -19.71 -0.55
C THR A 212 10.17 -18.60 -1.57
N PHE A 213 11.07 -18.50 -2.54
CA PHE A 213 11.06 -17.46 -3.55
C PHE A 213 11.06 -18.08 -4.96
N ILE A 214 10.60 -17.31 -5.92
CA ILE A 214 10.69 -17.57 -7.36
C ILE A 214 11.56 -16.47 -7.94
N ASP A 215 12.65 -16.85 -8.64
CA ASP A 215 13.45 -15.90 -9.42
C ASP A 215 12.60 -15.37 -10.58
N VAL A 216 12.63 -14.05 -10.82
CA VAL A 216 11.78 -13.44 -11.85
C VAL A 216 12.28 -13.72 -13.27
N GLU A 217 13.58 -13.98 -13.44
CA GLU A 217 14.21 -14.18 -14.74
C GLU A 217 13.52 -15.28 -15.56
N GLY A 218 13.12 -14.94 -16.78
CA GLY A 218 12.43 -15.86 -17.69
C GLY A 218 11.00 -16.21 -17.30
N THR A 219 10.41 -15.50 -16.32
CA THR A 219 9.01 -15.67 -15.92
C THR A 219 8.14 -14.48 -16.31
N ILE A 220 6.82 -14.59 -16.10
CA ILE A 220 5.89 -13.49 -16.28
C ILE A 220 6.10 -12.35 -15.26
N PHE A 221 6.90 -12.56 -14.22
CA PHE A 221 7.18 -11.56 -13.17
C PHE A 221 8.45 -10.74 -13.46
N ASP A 222 9.13 -10.93 -14.59
CA ASP A 222 10.32 -10.16 -14.91
C ASP A 222 9.97 -8.76 -15.43
N PHE A 223 9.93 -7.79 -14.50
CA PHE A 223 9.69 -6.37 -14.77
C PHE A 223 10.96 -5.52 -14.68
N ARG A 224 12.14 -6.10 -14.52
CA ARG A 224 13.40 -5.36 -14.31
C ARG A 224 13.74 -4.41 -15.46
N ASN A 225 13.36 -4.75 -16.68
CA ASN A 225 13.61 -3.93 -17.87
C ASN A 225 12.37 -3.20 -18.41
N GLY A 226 11.29 -3.17 -17.63
CA GLY A 226 10.01 -2.62 -18.03
C GLY A 226 9.24 -3.56 -18.97
N ALA A 227 7.98 -3.84 -18.61
CA ALA A 227 7.09 -4.66 -19.41
C ALA A 227 5.63 -4.24 -19.21
N GLN A 228 4.76 -4.61 -20.14
CA GLN A 228 3.34 -4.34 -20.01
C GLN A 228 2.73 -5.12 -18.83
N VAL A 229 1.85 -4.47 -18.06
CA VAL A 229 1.12 -5.10 -16.97
C VAL A 229 0.33 -6.31 -17.46
N SER A 230 -0.12 -6.31 -18.73
CA SER A 230 -0.86 -7.42 -19.35
C SER A 230 -0.17 -8.78 -19.26
N GLN A 231 1.17 -8.83 -19.17
CA GLN A 231 1.89 -10.11 -19.07
C GLN A 231 1.55 -10.91 -17.80
N VAL A 232 1.10 -10.25 -16.73
CA VAL A 232 0.71 -10.88 -15.45
C VAL A 232 -0.80 -10.97 -15.24
N LEU A 233 -1.61 -10.59 -16.24
CA LEU A 233 -3.06 -10.73 -16.22
C LEU A 233 -3.53 -12.08 -16.79
N THR A 234 -2.65 -13.08 -16.81
CA THR A 234 -2.91 -14.41 -17.31
C THR A 234 -3.41 -15.36 -16.21
N LEU A 235 -4.20 -16.34 -16.59
CA LEU A 235 -4.64 -17.44 -15.71
C LEU A 235 -3.83 -18.73 -15.91
N ASP A 236 -2.87 -18.73 -16.81
CA ASP A 236 -2.07 -19.91 -17.17
C ASP A 236 -0.87 -20.15 -16.23
N ASN A 237 -0.69 -19.27 -15.23
CA ASN A 237 0.38 -19.38 -14.25
C ASN A 237 -0.18 -19.72 -12.86
N GLU A 238 0.43 -20.66 -12.15
CA GLU A 238 -0.03 -21.13 -10.84
C GLU A 238 -0.08 -19.99 -9.79
N GLN A 239 0.78 -18.98 -9.91
CA GLN A 239 0.82 -17.84 -8.98
C GLN A 239 -0.25 -16.78 -9.26
N THR A 240 -0.84 -16.76 -10.47
CA THR A 240 -1.86 -15.77 -10.86
C THR A 240 -3.25 -16.37 -10.99
N LYS A 241 -3.35 -17.67 -11.26
CA LYS A 241 -4.62 -18.39 -11.52
C LYS A 241 -5.63 -18.22 -10.40
N GLY A 242 -5.22 -18.40 -9.15
CA GLY A 242 -6.12 -18.34 -7.98
C GLY A 242 -6.63 -16.93 -7.65
N SER A 243 -5.93 -15.90 -8.09
CA SER A 243 -6.27 -14.49 -7.88
C SER A 243 -6.81 -13.78 -9.12
N LEU A 244 -7.12 -14.53 -10.20
CA LEU A 244 -7.60 -13.98 -11.48
C LEU A 244 -6.66 -12.93 -12.10
N GLY A 245 -5.36 -13.10 -11.97
CA GLY A 245 -4.31 -12.18 -12.39
C GLY A 245 -3.29 -11.96 -11.29
N VAL A 246 -2.40 -10.98 -11.47
CA VAL A 246 -1.37 -10.68 -10.48
C VAL A 246 -1.98 -10.25 -9.14
N ASP A 247 -1.51 -10.87 -8.09
CA ASP A 247 -1.67 -10.50 -6.68
C ASP A 247 -0.43 -11.06 -5.97
N GLN A 248 0.73 -10.38 -6.15
CA GLN A 248 2.05 -10.96 -5.88
C GLN A 248 2.96 -9.98 -5.18
N ASN A 249 3.65 -10.44 -4.14
CA ASN A 249 4.68 -9.65 -3.47
C ASN A 249 6.03 -9.82 -4.17
N PHE A 250 6.61 -8.71 -4.61
CA PHE A 250 7.96 -8.60 -5.14
C PHE A 250 8.92 -8.25 -4.01
N CYS A 251 10.06 -8.94 -3.98
CA CYS A 251 11.13 -8.72 -3.02
C CYS A 251 12.04 -7.64 -3.59
N VAL A 252 11.80 -6.38 -3.21
CA VAL A 252 12.51 -5.25 -3.80
C VAL A 252 13.95 -5.16 -3.33
N ASP A 253 14.85 -4.85 -4.27
CA ASP A 253 16.24 -4.61 -3.96
C ASP A 253 16.40 -3.19 -3.43
N ARG A 254 16.73 -3.08 -2.15
CA ARG A 254 16.85 -1.81 -1.42
C ARG A 254 17.93 -1.89 -0.37
N GLU A 255 18.50 -0.75 -0.03
CA GLU A 255 19.33 -0.61 1.16
C GLU A 255 18.43 -0.40 2.40
N GLU A 256 18.70 -1.14 3.47
CA GLU A 256 17.98 -1.00 4.73
C GLU A 256 18.11 0.42 5.30
N GLY A 257 16.99 0.98 5.78
CA GLY A 257 16.95 2.35 6.33
C GLY A 257 16.97 3.46 5.28
N LYS A 258 16.86 3.13 3.98
CA LYS A 258 16.79 4.13 2.90
C LYS A 258 15.45 4.11 2.19
N PHE A 259 14.96 5.30 1.90
CA PHE A 259 13.79 5.55 1.08
C PHE A 259 14.25 5.68 -0.38
N THR A 260 14.05 4.62 -1.16
CA THR A 260 14.57 4.50 -2.52
C THR A 260 13.47 4.16 -3.51
N VAL A 261 13.67 4.49 -4.79
CA VAL A 261 12.80 4.07 -5.88
C VAL A 261 12.93 2.55 -6.05
N VAL A 262 11.79 1.85 -5.99
CA VAL A 262 11.71 0.38 -6.13
C VAL A 262 10.86 -0.06 -7.31
N ALA A 263 9.99 0.82 -7.81
CA ALA A 263 9.16 0.54 -8.98
C ALA A 263 8.83 1.82 -9.74
N LYS A 264 8.43 1.67 -11.00
CA LYS A 264 7.91 2.74 -11.86
C LYS A 264 6.76 2.23 -12.70
N LEU A 265 5.69 3.00 -12.73
CA LEU A 265 4.54 2.80 -13.61
C LEU A 265 4.46 3.96 -14.61
N SER A 266 4.19 3.68 -15.88
CA SER A 266 3.95 4.71 -16.90
C SER A 266 2.78 4.37 -17.81
N ASP A 267 2.06 5.40 -18.27
CA ASP A 267 0.99 5.30 -19.25
C ASP A 267 1.30 6.19 -20.46
N ASP A 268 1.56 5.57 -21.61
CA ASP A 268 1.96 6.28 -22.82
C ASP A 268 0.87 7.22 -23.36
N ARG A 269 -0.40 6.93 -23.06
CA ARG A 269 -1.54 7.74 -23.54
C ARG A 269 -1.61 9.09 -22.86
N SER A 270 -1.45 9.11 -21.54
CA SER A 270 -1.44 10.35 -20.74
C SER A 270 -0.05 10.94 -20.60
N SER A 271 0.99 10.17 -20.92
CA SER A 271 2.40 10.50 -20.65
C SER A 271 2.72 10.71 -19.16
N ARG A 272 1.84 10.31 -18.24
CA ARG A 272 2.13 10.31 -16.80
C ARG A 272 3.01 9.14 -16.43
N SER A 273 3.94 9.40 -15.53
CA SER A 273 4.70 8.34 -14.86
C SER A 273 4.74 8.57 -13.35
N MET A 274 4.76 7.47 -12.62
CA MET A 274 4.81 7.43 -11.18
C MET A 274 5.90 6.46 -10.74
N GLU A 275 6.79 6.91 -9.89
CA GLU A 275 7.77 6.06 -9.19
C GLU A 275 7.25 5.74 -7.79
N VAL A 276 7.48 4.52 -7.34
CA VAL A 276 7.18 4.09 -5.98
C VAL A 276 8.47 4.04 -5.19
N LEU A 277 8.49 4.75 -4.06
CA LEU A 277 9.63 4.81 -3.15
C LEU A 277 9.24 4.18 -1.81
N THR A 278 10.17 3.46 -1.17
CA THR A 278 9.93 2.89 0.16
C THR A 278 11.21 2.49 0.87
N ASP A 279 11.13 2.36 2.21
CA ASP A 279 12.09 1.69 3.07
C ASP A 279 11.70 0.23 3.36
N MET A 280 10.52 -0.22 2.94
CA MET A 280 10.00 -1.56 3.20
C MET A 280 10.55 -2.60 2.22
N PRO A 281 10.65 -3.89 2.63
CA PRO A 281 11.32 -4.93 1.85
C PRO A 281 10.54 -5.43 0.64
N GLY A 282 9.26 -5.13 0.53
CA GLY A 282 8.40 -5.65 -0.51
C GLY A 282 7.44 -4.65 -1.10
N ILE A 283 6.97 -4.96 -2.30
CA ILE A 283 5.85 -4.30 -2.95
C ILE A 283 4.85 -5.33 -3.43
N GLN A 284 3.61 -5.23 -2.96
CA GLN A 284 2.51 -6.02 -3.52
C GLN A 284 2.04 -5.38 -4.80
N VAL A 285 1.95 -6.17 -5.85
CA VAL A 285 1.36 -5.77 -7.13
C VAL A 285 0.03 -6.49 -7.27
N TYR A 286 -1.05 -5.70 -7.36
CA TYR A 286 -2.41 -6.20 -7.54
C TYR A 286 -3.12 -5.41 -8.64
N ALA A 287 -3.64 -6.08 -9.65
CA ALA A 287 -4.16 -5.44 -10.85
C ALA A 287 -5.68 -5.22 -10.84
N GLY A 288 -6.28 -5.02 -9.67
CA GLY A 288 -7.73 -4.80 -9.58
C GLY A 288 -8.53 -5.98 -10.13
N ASN A 289 -8.08 -7.22 -9.85
CA ASN A 289 -8.61 -8.46 -10.43
C ASN A 289 -10.09 -8.69 -10.10
N HIS A 290 -10.59 -8.11 -9.00
CA HIS A 290 -11.97 -8.23 -8.52
C HIS A 290 -12.77 -6.92 -8.63
N LEU A 291 -12.24 -5.91 -9.31
CA LEU A 291 -12.99 -4.69 -9.58
C LEU A 291 -14.23 -4.96 -10.43
N GLY A 292 -15.34 -4.34 -10.07
CA GLY A 292 -16.60 -4.52 -10.78
C GLY A 292 -17.83 -4.33 -9.89
N GLY A 293 -18.98 -4.85 -10.32
CA GLY A 293 -20.23 -4.72 -9.57
C GLY A 293 -20.68 -3.26 -9.42
N ASN A 294 -20.88 -2.83 -8.17
CA ASN A 294 -21.33 -1.46 -7.84
C ASN A 294 -20.17 -0.51 -7.53
N MET A 295 -18.92 -0.91 -7.76
CA MET A 295 -17.76 -0.05 -7.54
C MET A 295 -17.71 1.02 -8.61
N GLN A 296 -17.90 2.27 -8.21
CA GLN A 296 -17.93 3.42 -9.10
C GLN A 296 -17.62 4.72 -8.37
N LYS A 297 -17.09 5.70 -9.10
CA LYS A 297 -16.91 7.08 -8.68
C LYS A 297 -17.74 7.99 -9.58
N GLY A 298 -18.67 8.75 -8.96
CA GLY A 298 -19.71 9.40 -9.75
C GLY A 298 -20.52 8.37 -10.57
N ASP A 299 -20.66 8.59 -11.86
CA ASP A 299 -21.36 7.70 -12.79
C ASP A 299 -20.40 6.75 -13.56
N ILE A 300 -19.15 6.64 -13.14
CA ILE A 300 -18.12 5.83 -13.82
C ILE A 300 -17.99 4.48 -13.12
N PRO A 301 -18.55 3.39 -13.69
CA PRO A 301 -18.40 2.05 -13.14
C PRO A 301 -17.01 1.50 -13.43
N TYR A 302 -16.42 0.86 -12.44
CA TYR A 302 -15.12 0.19 -12.59
C TYR A 302 -15.29 -1.22 -13.13
N LYS A 303 -14.25 -1.69 -13.80
CA LYS A 303 -14.18 -3.02 -14.40
C LYS A 303 -12.90 -3.71 -13.98
N GLN A 304 -12.91 -5.02 -14.05
CA GLN A 304 -11.71 -5.85 -13.85
C GLN A 304 -10.52 -5.29 -14.62
N TYR A 305 -9.37 -5.23 -13.98
CA TYR A 305 -8.12 -4.66 -14.50
C TYR A 305 -8.24 -3.16 -14.86
N GLY A 306 -9.10 -2.44 -14.16
CA GLY A 306 -9.25 -0.99 -14.32
C GLY A 306 -8.23 -0.16 -13.56
N ALA A 307 -7.45 -0.78 -12.67
CA ALA A 307 -6.42 -0.14 -11.88
C ALA A 307 -5.35 -1.13 -11.41
N ILE A 308 -4.25 -0.59 -10.92
CA ILE A 308 -3.16 -1.35 -10.30
C ILE A 308 -2.87 -0.77 -8.91
N CYS A 309 -2.69 -1.66 -7.91
CA CYS A 309 -2.15 -1.31 -6.61
C CYS A 309 -0.67 -1.66 -6.56
N LEU A 310 0.13 -0.76 -6.00
CA LEU A 310 1.56 -0.89 -5.78
C LEU A 310 1.82 -0.58 -4.30
N GLU A 311 1.66 -1.61 -3.46
CA GLU A 311 1.59 -1.48 -2.01
C GLU A 311 2.95 -1.80 -1.38
N ALA A 312 3.69 -0.78 -0.95
CA ALA A 312 4.90 -0.99 -0.17
C ALA A 312 4.54 -1.64 1.17
N GLN A 313 5.19 -2.75 1.51
CA GLN A 313 4.80 -3.55 2.68
C GLN A 313 5.93 -4.45 3.22
N MET A 314 5.74 -4.93 4.45
CA MET A 314 6.43 -6.12 4.93
C MET A 314 5.94 -7.34 4.13
N TYR A 315 6.79 -8.37 3.98
CA TYR A 315 6.35 -9.56 3.25
C TYR A 315 5.11 -10.18 3.89
N PRO A 316 4.12 -10.62 3.09
CA PRO A 316 2.94 -11.29 3.64
C PRO A 316 3.33 -12.49 4.48
N ASN A 317 2.60 -12.74 5.56
CA ASN A 317 2.84 -13.83 6.51
C ASN A 317 4.22 -13.80 7.21
N ALA A 318 4.92 -12.67 7.20
CA ALA A 318 6.27 -12.56 7.77
C ALA A 318 6.34 -12.95 9.26
N VAL A 319 5.27 -12.72 10.02
CA VAL A 319 5.20 -13.11 11.44
C VAL A 319 5.37 -14.63 11.66
N ASN A 320 5.04 -15.46 10.66
CA ASN A 320 5.13 -16.92 10.71
C ASN A 320 6.36 -17.49 9.99
N ILE A 321 7.16 -16.64 9.33
CA ILE A 321 8.31 -17.08 8.51
C ILE A 321 9.58 -16.46 9.04
N PRO A 322 10.39 -17.20 9.84
CA PRO A 322 11.57 -16.66 10.51
C PRO A 322 12.67 -16.11 9.59
N SER A 323 12.67 -16.51 8.31
CA SER A 323 13.63 -16.00 7.31
C SER A 323 13.23 -14.64 6.73
N PHE A 324 12.01 -14.17 6.99
CA PHE A 324 11.54 -12.86 6.56
C PHE A 324 11.85 -11.80 7.62
N THR A 325 11.96 -10.55 7.19
CA THR A 325 12.08 -9.41 8.13
C THR A 325 10.87 -9.41 9.06
N SER A 326 11.13 -9.37 10.35
CA SER A 326 10.08 -9.44 11.39
C SER A 326 9.19 -8.20 11.35
N PRO A 327 7.84 -8.36 11.32
CA PRO A 327 6.90 -7.25 11.42
C PRO A 327 6.60 -6.87 12.88
N ILE A 328 7.33 -7.41 13.86
CA ILE A 328 7.04 -7.23 15.27
C ILE A 328 7.71 -5.96 15.80
N ILE A 329 6.88 -5.05 16.29
CA ILE A 329 7.32 -3.92 17.11
C ILE A 329 7.38 -4.37 18.58
N LYS A 330 8.47 -4.01 19.26
CA LYS A 330 8.67 -4.36 20.68
C LYS A 330 8.00 -3.35 21.59
N LYS A 331 7.58 -3.82 22.77
CA LYS A 331 7.03 -2.98 23.83
C LYS A 331 7.90 -1.74 24.09
N GLY A 332 7.28 -0.57 24.03
CA GLY A 332 7.90 0.73 24.28
C GLY A 332 8.80 1.23 23.15
N GLN A 333 8.94 0.49 22.06
CA GLN A 333 9.62 0.96 20.86
C GLN A 333 8.68 1.77 19.97
N THR A 334 9.27 2.71 19.24
CA THR A 334 8.62 3.40 18.10
C THR A 334 9.27 2.89 16.82
N THR A 335 8.44 2.54 15.84
CA THR A 335 8.86 2.09 14.52
C THR A 335 8.25 2.99 13.47
N TYR A 336 9.03 3.29 12.44
CA TYR A 336 8.61 4.10 11.31
C TYR A 336 8.74 3.30 10.01
N HIS A 337 7.85 3.60 9.05
CA HIS A 337 7.93 3.14 7.67
C HIS A 337 7.48 4.26 6.74
N ALA A 338 7.94 4.22 5.50
CA ALA A 338 7.58 5.18 4.48
C ALA A 338 7.23 4.50 3.15
N CYS A 339 6.20 5.03 2.51
CA CYS A 339 5.88 4.81 1.11
C CYS A 339 5.74 6.18 0.43
N GLY A 340 6.12 6.30 -0.81
CA GLY A 340 5.96 7.53 -1.59
C GLY A 340 5.63 7.24 -3.03
N TYR A 341 4.85 8.15 -3.61
CA TYR A 341 4.51 8.14 -5.03
C TYR A 341 5.03 9.43 -5.66
N ARG A 342 6.10 9.33 -6.46
CA ARG A 342 6.74 10.47 -7.12
C ARG A 342 6.28 10.58 -8.56
N PHE A 343 5.83 11.78 -8.94
CA PHE A 343 5.24 12.04 -10.25
C PHE A 343 6.21 12.84 -11.15
N ASN A 344 6.27 12.42 -12.44
CA ASN A 344 7.13 13.03 -13.45
C ASN A 344 6.33 13.35 -14.74
#